data_db156d2a663d755567bd4d4684f6e7b2
#
_entry.id   db156d2a663d755567bd4d4684f6e7b2
#
_cell.length_a   1.000
_cell.length_b   1.000
_cell.length_c   1.000
_cell.angle_alpha   90.00
_cell.angle_beta   90.00
_cell.angle_gamma   90.00
#
_symmetry.space_group_name_H-M   'P 1'
#
loop_
_entity.id
_entity.type
_entity.pdbx_description
1 polymer ?
#
loop_
_entity_poly.entity_id
_entity_poly.type
_entity_poly.pdbx_seq_one_letter_code
_entity_poly.pdbx_strand_id
1 'polypeptide(L)'
;PIISIYTDPEMQGSKIQLFVKRPALPEQMNNLIYGEMFDVIQAYMTTMENARLQEISMKPDAPFLGAGMGSGEIGVIPTLNATTFVAMTQDGKLAEGFEAIYTEMEKVRRYGFTQGEFERAQNDLMRRAERAYANRNDRRNGEFVQTYLNNYSKNTPMPDAETEWQLDSMLIKMINVEAVNGFAQQVIYPRNQVIVVTAPEKEGIVNPTAEELLAIREKVASAEIEAYKDNTCL
;
A
#
# COMPACT_ATOMS: atom_id res chain seq x y z
N PRO A 1 1.70 3.28 19.17
CA PRO A 1 1.96 2.16 18.26
C PRO A 1 2.46 0.92 19.03
N ILE A 2 2.30 -0.25 18.42
CA ILE A 2 2.93 -1.49 18.88
C ILE A 2 4.18 -1.68 18.02
N ILE A 3 5.31 -2.04 18.64
CA ILE A 3 6.56 -2.27 17.92
C ILE A 3 7.03 -3.70 18.21
N SER A 4 7.37 -4.44 17.17
CA SER A 4 7.94 -5.78 17.25
C SER A 4 9.23 -5.81 16.46
N ILE A 5 10.32 -6.20 17.11
CA ILE A 5 11.64 -6.33 16.50
C ILE A 5 12.05 -7.79 16.61
N TYR A 6 12.27 -8.41 15.46
CA TYR A 6 12.71 -9.79 15.36
C TYR A 6 14.04 -9.85 14.60
N THR A 7 15.02 -10.50 15.21
CA THR A 7 16.33 -10.72 14.61
C THR A 7 16.65 -12.23 14.61
N ASP A 8 17.30 -12.68 13.56
CA ASP A 8 17.68 -14.09 13.40
C ASP A 8 18.97 -14.18 12.57
N PRO A 9 19.96 -15.00 12.99
CA PRO A 9 21.22 -15.16 12.26
C PRO A 9 21.07 -15.68 10.82
N GLU A 10 20.02 -16.44 10.54
CA GLU A 10 19.76 -17.02 9.22
C GLU A 10 18.95 -16.08 8.30
N MET A 11 18.46 -14.97 8.82
CA MET A 11 17.65 -14.03 8.04
C MET A 11 18.48 -13.33 6.97
N GLN A 12 17.93 -13.34 5.74
CA GLN A 12 18.57 -12.68 4.61
C GLN A 12 17.88 -11.32 4.34
N GLY A 13 18.57 -10.25 4.74
CA GLY A 13 18.12 -8.87 4.50
C GLY A 13 17.29 -8.27 5.62
N SER A 14 17.30 -6.96 5.63
CA SER A 14 16.64 -6.11 6.63
C SER A 14 15.36 -5.52 6.07
N LYS A 15 14.26 -5.65 6.81
CA LYS A 15 12.94 -5.19 6.40
C LYS A 15 12.22 -4.51 7.55
N ILE A 16 11.57 -3.39 7.26
CA ILE A 16 10.66 -2.72 8.18
C ILE A 16 9.28 -2.57 7.55
N GLN A 17 8.25 -2.85 8.33
CA GLN A 17 6.85 -2.75 7.91
C GLN A 17 6.08 -1.87 8.90
N LEU A 18 5.30 -0.96 8.37
CA LEU A 18 4.37 -0.12 9.11
C LEU A 18 2.95 -0.48 8.69
N PHE A 19 2.14 -0.90 9.63
CA PHE A 19 0.73 -1.19 9.43
C PHE A 19 -0.11 -0.11 10.11
N VAL A 20 -1.01 0.50 9.37
CA VAL A 20 -2.08 1.36 9.90
C VAL A 20 -3.37 0.55 9.85
N LYS A 21 -3.74 -0.03 11.00
CA LYS A 21 -4.86 -0.98 11.10
C LYS A 21 -6.21 -0.27 11.14
N ARG A 22 -7.20 -0.84 10.45
CA ARG A 22 -8.58 -0.41 10.45
C ARG A 22 -9.53 -1.62 10.42
N PRO A 23 -10.79 -1.47 10.84
CA PRO A 23 -11.80 -2.51 10.61
C PRO A 23 -11.94 -2.82 9.12
N ALA A 24 -12.20 -4.08 8.79
CA ALA A 24 -12.61 -4.46 7.44
C ALA A 24 -14.00 -3.87 7.12
N LEU A 25 -14.32 -3.78 5.83
CA LEU A 25 -15.70 -3.48 5.43
C LEU A 25 -16.64 -4.55 5.97
N PRO A 26 -17.85 -4.17 6.40
CA PRO A 26 -18.88 -5.15 6.73
C PRO A 26 -19.12 -6.10 5.54
N GLU A 27 -19.23 -7.40 5.82
CA GLU A 27 -19.39 -8.42 4.79
C GLU A 27 -20.56 -8.12 3.83
N GLN A 28 -21.65 -7.53 4.36
CA GLN A 28 -22.82 -7.15 3.56
C GLN A 28 -22.52 -6.08 2.51
N MET A 29 -21.41 -5.35 2.64
CA MET A 29 -21.00 -4.34 1.67
C MET A 29 -20.08 -4.88 0.58
N ASN A 30 -19.51 -6.09 0.77
CA ASN A 30 -18.58 -6.67 -0.20
C ASN A 30 -19.25 -7.04 -1.53
N ASN A 31 -20.54 -7.37 -1.52
CA ASN A 31 -21.30 -7.71 -2.72
C ASN A 31 -22.07 -6.54 -3.34
N LEU A 32 -21.84 -5.33 -2.87
CA LEU A 32 -22.40 -4.11 -3.40
C LEU A 32 -21.37 -3.38 -4.25
N ILE A 33 -21.84 -2.51 -5.14
CA ILE A 33 -20.99 -1.63 -5.95
C ILE A 33 -20.02 -0.79 -5.08
N TYR A 34 -20.36 -0.56 -3.82
CA TYR A 34 -19.48 0.11 -2.86
C TYR A 34 -18.20 -0.68 -2.55
N GLY A 35 -18.27 -2.00 -2.46
CA GLY A 35 -17.10 -2.85 -2.27
C GLY A 35 -16.13 -2.71 -3.43
N GLU A 36 -16.62 -2.86 -4.65
CA GLU A 36 -15.82 -2.69 -5.88
C GLU A 36 -15.27 -1.26 -6.00
N MET A 37 -16.05 -0.25 -5.65
CA MET A 37 -15.59 1.13 -5.65
C MET A 37 -14.45 1.36 -4.64
N PHE A 38 -14.53 0.75 -3.46
CA PHE A 38 -13.45 0.80 -2.47
C PHE A 38 -12.17 0.14 -2.99
N ASP A 39 -12.29 -0.99 -3.68
CA ASP A 39 -11.14 -1.71 -4.24
C ASP A 39 -10.47 -0.87 -5.34
N VAL A 40 -11.25 -0.23 -6.21
CA VAL A 40 -10.70 0.68 -7.23
C VAL A 40 -10.03 1.91 -6.59
N ILE A 41 -10.61 2.52 -5.56
CA ILE A 41 -9.99 3.64 -4.83
C ILE A 41 -8.67 3.19 -4.18
N GLN A 42 -8.63 2.01 -3.57
CA GLN A 42 -7.40 1.43 -3.00
C GLN A 42 -6.35 1.16 -4.09
N ALA A 43 -6.78 0.69 -5.27
CA ALA A 43 -5.89 0.45 -6.41
C ALA A 43 -5.25 1.76 -6.91
N TYR A 44 -6.02 2.85 -6.98
CA TYR A 44 -5.49 4.19 -7.29
C TYR A 44 -4.45 4.63 -6.28
N MET A 45 -4.81 4.63 -4.99
CA MET A 45 -3.91 5.02 -3.90
C MET A 45 -2.62 4.22 -3.92
N THR A 46 -2.72 2.90 -4.04
CA THR A 46 -1.57 1.99 -4.07
C THR A 46 -0.70 2.22 -5.30
N THR A 47 -1.30 2.45 -6.47
CA THR A 47 -0.56 2.69 -7.72
C THR A 47 0.23 4.00 -7.64
N MET A 48 -0.38 5.07 -7.17
CA MET A 48 0.29 6.38 -7.05
C MET A 48 1.40 6.38 -6.00
N GLU A 49 1.15 5.79 -4.83
CA GLU A 49 2.17 5.75 -3.78
C GLU A 49 3.35 4.85 -4.15
N ASN A 50 3.10 3.72 -4.77
CA ASN A 50 4.19 2.85 -5.24
C ASN A 50 5.03 3.52 -6.34
N ALA A 51 4.46 4.38 -7.16
CA ALA A 51 5.22 5.18 -8.13
C ALA A 51 6.18 6.15 -7.40
N ARG A 52 5.73 6.86 -6.36
CA ARG A 52 6.59 7.72 -5.53
C ARG A 52 7.72 6.94 -4.86
N LEU A 53 7.39 5.82 -4.23
CA LEU A 53 8.38 4.96 -3.57
C LEU A 53 9.41 4.41 -4.57
N GLN A 54 8.99 4.09 -5.78
CA GLN A 54 9.90 3.67 -6.85
C GLN A 54 10.82 4.80 -7.30
N GLU A 55 10.33 6.03 -7.45
CA GLU A 55 11.16 7.20 -7.76
C GLU A 55 12.25 7.42 -6.70
N ILE A 56 11.91 7.25 -5.42
CA ILE A 56 12.89 7.35 -4.33
C ILE A 56 13.93 6.24 -4.43
N SER A 57 13.51 4.99 -4.71
CA SER A 57 14.43 3.85 -4.82
C SER A 57 15.44 3.96 -5.97
N MET A 58 15.11 4.75 -6.99
CA MET A 58 15.99 4.97 -8.16
C MET A 58 17.07 6.04 -7.92
N LYS A 59 17.02 6.77 -6.81
CA LYS A 59 18.02 7.80 -6.49
C LYS A 59 19.34 7.14 -6.05
N PRO A 60 20.50 7.77 -6.35
CA PRO A 60 21.80 7.23 -5.93
C PRO A 60 21.96 7.10 -4.42
N ASP A 61 21.27 7.94 -3.65
CA ASP A 61 21.26 8.00 -2.19
C ASP A 61 19.97 7.43 -1.58
N ALA A 62 19.32 6.50 -2.29
CA ALA A 62 18.08 5.91 -1.84
C ALA A 62 18.20 5.30 -0.42
N PRO A 63 17.25 5.61 0.49
CA PRO A 63 17.27 5.12 1.87
C PRO A 63 16.89 3.63 2.00
N PHE A 64 16.46 3.02 0.92
CA PHE A 64 16.05 1.62 0.87
C PHE A 64 16.40 1.01 -0.50
N LEU A 65 16.53 -0.31 -0.55
CA LEU A 65 16.72 -1.08 -1.77
C LEU A 65 15.43 -1.18 -2.59
N GLY A 66 14.31 -1.11 -1.92
CA GLY A 66 12.98 -1.10 -2.47
C GLY A 66 11.96 -0.86 -1.37
N ALA A 67 10.88 -0.21 -1.73
CA ALA A 67 9.76 0.01 -0.83
C ALA A 67 8.44 -0.16 -1.58
N GLY A 68 7.37 -0.39 -0.83
CA GLY A 68 6.05 -0.54 -1.38
C GLY A 68 4.95 -0.22 -0.37
N MET A 69 3.78 0.07 -0.90
CA MET A 69 2.56 0.28 -0.14
C MET A 69 1.48 -0.68 -0.63
N GLY A 70 0.72 -1.22 0.30
CA GLY A 70 -0.46 -2.02 0.03
C GLY A 70 -1.61 -1.64 0.94
N SER A 71 -2.82 -2.00 0.55
CA SER A 71 -4.03 -1.77 1.34
C SER A 71 -4.94 -2.99 1.21
N GLY A 72 -5.45 -3.50 2.31
CA GLY A 72 -6.30 -4.68 2.32
C GLY A 72 -6.22 -5.46 3.62
N GLU A 73 -6.57 -6.73 3.57
CA GLU A 73 -6.58 -7.64 4.70
C GLU A 73 -5.17 -7.94 5.23
N ILE A 74 -5.07 -8.15 6.53
CA ILE A 74 -3.83 -8.55 7.20
C ILE A 74 -3.86 -10.04 7.48
N GLY A 75 -3.06 -10.81 6.76
CA GLY A 75 -2.87 -12.24 7.00
C GLY A 75 -4.19 -13.01 6.93
N VAL A 76 -4.50 -13.75 7.99
CA VAL A 76 -5.69 -14.61 8.09
C VAL A 76 -6.82 -13.99 8.94
N ILE A 77 -6.76 -12.70 9.23
CA ILE A 77 -7.75 -12.02 10.09
C ILE A 77 -8.78 -11.30 9.21
N PRO A 78 -9.95 -11.89 8.95
CA PRO A 78 -10.92 -11.36 7.98
C PRO A 78 -11.63 -10.07 8.43
N THR A 79 -11.53 -9.74 9.73
CA THR A 79 -12.17 -8.54 10.30
C THR A 79 -11.25 -7.33 10.37
N LEU A 80 -10.00 -7.46 9.90
CA LEU A 80 -8.97 -6.45 10.05
C LEU A 80 -8.28 -6.16 8.72
N ASN A 81 -8.34 -4.91 8.30
CA ASN A 81 -7.59 -4.38 7.18
C ASN A 81 -6.43 -3.49 7.65
N ALA A 82 -5.46 -3.28 6.82
CA ALA A 82 -4.44 -2.26 7.03
C ALA A 82 -4.02 -1.57 5.73
N THR A 83 -3.56 -0.35 5.90
CA THR A 83 -2.64 0.29 4.96
C THR A 83 -1.23 -0.05 5.43
N THR A 84 -0.46 -0.72 4.58
CA THR A 84 0.86 -1.26 4.93
C THR A 84 1.91 -0.57 4.07
N PHE A 85 2.94 -0.02 4.72
CA PHE A 85 4.15 0.44 4.07
C PHE A 85 5.28 -0.54 4.42
N VAL A 86 6.10 -0.88 3.45
CA VAL A 86 7.24 -1.78 3.64
C VAL A 86 8.48 -1.19 2.99
N ALA A 87 9.60 -1.26 3.67
CA ALA A 87 10.91 -0.96 3.09
C ALA A 87 11.87 -2.12 3.32
N MET A 88 12.57 -2.51 2.27
CA MET A 88 13.74 -3.39 2.34
C MET A 88 15.00 -2.53 2.26
N THR A 89 15.88 -2.68 3.22
CA THR A 89 17.07 -1.84 3.36
C THR A 89 18.34 -2.67 3.32
N GLN A 90 19.46 -2.00 3.13
CA GLN A 90 20.74 -2.57 3.49
C GLN A 90 20.79 -2.81 5.01
N ASP A 91 21.61 -3.76 5.44
CA ASP A 91 21.81 -4.04 6.86
C ASP A 91 22.34 -2.78 7.58
N GLY A 92 21.76 -2.47 8.73
CA GLY A 92 22.09 -1.27 9.51
C GLY A 92 21.42 0.04 9.03
N LYS A 93 20.55 -0.01 7.99
CA LYS A 93 19.88 1.15 7.40
C LYS A 93 18.36 1.20 7.64
N LEU A 94 17.87 0.40 8.60
CA LEU A 94 16.43 0.32 8.89
C LEU A 94 15.83 1.63 9.40
N ALA A 95 16.57 2.40 10.18
CA ALA A 95 16.10 3.69 10.69
C ALA A 95 15.87 4.71 9.56
N GLU A 96 16.79 4.79 8.61
CA GLU A 96 16.68 5.66 7.42
C GLU A 96 15.54 5.22 6.51
N GLY A 97 15.42 3.90 6.28
CA GLY A 97 14.30 3.34 5.52
C GLY A 97 12.95 3.63 6.17
N PHE A 98 12.86 3.53 7.50
CA PHE A 98 11.65 3.84 8.24
C PHE A 98 11.29 5.33 8.16
N GLU A 99 12.28 6.22 8.37
CA GLU A 99 12.07 7.66 8.25
C GLU A 99 11.53 8.02 6.87
N ALA A 100 12.07 7.41 5.82
CA ALA A 100 11.65 7.67 4.45
C ALA A 100 10.20 7.23 4.16
N ILE A 101 9.83 5.98 4.49
CA ILE A 101 8.44 5.52 4.24
C ILE A 101 7.44 6.23 5.15
N TYR A 102 7.83 6.60 6.38
CA TYR A 102 6.96 7.36 7.27
C TYR A 102 6.76 8.79 6.76
N THR A 103 7.79 9.39 6.16
CA THR A 103 7.72 10.71 5.52
C THR A 103 6.77 10.69 4.32
N GLU A 104 6.86 9.68 3.44
CA GLU A 104 5.94 9.57 2.30
C GLU A 104 4.50 9.34 2.78
N MET A 105 4.29 8.47 3.76
CA MET A 105 2.98 8.31 4.39
C MET A 105 2.40 9.64 4.90
N GLU A 106 3.21 10.45 5.58
CA GLU A 106 2.79 11.78 6.09
C GLU A 106 2.52 12.77 4.95
N LYS A 107 3.26 12.72 3.84
CA LYS A 107 2.96 13.53 2.64
C LYS A 107 1.59 13.20 2.07
N VAL A 108 1.29 11.91 1.88
CA VAL A 108 -0.02 11.48 1.39
C VAL A 108 -1.12 11.92 2.36
N ARG A 109 -0.93 11.74 3.67
CA ARG A 109 -1.91 12.12 4.67
C ARG A 109 -2.21 13.64 4.68
N ARG A 110 -1.18 14.48 4.50
CA ARG A 110 -1.30 15.95 4.59
C ARG A 110 -1.73 16.59 3.27
N TYR A 111 -1.22 16.10 2.16
CA TYR A 111 -1.34 16.78 0.87
C TYR A 111 -2.04 15.94 -0.20
N GLY A 112 -2.18 14.63 0.02
CA GLY A 112 -2.76 13.72 -0.95
C GLY A 112 -1.90 13.54 -2.20
N PHE A 113 -2.56 13.16 -3.28
CA PHE A 113 -1.99 12.97 -4.61
C PHE A 113 -2.39 14.12 -5.54
N THR A 114 -1.54 14.37 -6.53
CA THR A 114 -1.78 15.40 -7.55
C THR A 114 -2.67 14.87 -8.67
N GLN A 115 -3.25 15.79 -9.46
CA GLN A 115 -4.04 15.44 -10.63
C GLN A 115 -3.21 14.67 -11.67
N GLY A 116 -1.93 15.05 -11.88
CA GLY A 116 -1.06 14.37 -12.83
C GLY A 116 -0.74 12.93 -12.44
N GLU A 117 -0.51 12.66 -11.13
CA GLU A 117 -0.35 11.29 -10.63
C GLU A 117 -1.62 10.48 -10.84
N PHE A 118 -2.78 11.07 -10.57
CA PHE A 118 -4.08 10.43 -10.76
C PHE A 118 -4.31 10.04 -12.22
N GLU A 119 -4.06 10.92 -13.17
CA GLU A 119 -4.22 10.63 -14.60
C GLU A 119 -3.31 9.51 -15.10
N ARG A 120 -2.06 9.48 -14.63
CA ARG A 120 -1.15 8.37 -14.93
C ARG A 120 -1.64 7.06 -14.35
N ALA A 121 -2.09 7.07 -13.09
CA ALA A 121 -2.66 5.90 -12.43
C ALA A 121 -3.93 5.42 -13.13
N GLN A 122 -4.81 6.32 -13.56
CA GLN A 122 -6.03 5.99 -14.31
C GLN A 122 -5.69 5.25 -15.61
N ASN A 123 -4.72 5.77 -16.37
CA ASN A 123 -4.27 5.13 -17.60
C ASN A 123 -3.65 3.75 -17.35
N ASP A 124 -2.92 3.57 -16.23
CA ASP A 124 -2.32 2.29 -15.88
C ASP A 124 -3.38 1.27 -15.44
N LEU A 125 -4.33 1.68 -14.61
CA LEU A 125 -5.45 0.83 -14.18
C LEU A 125 -6.32 0.40 -15.36
N MET A 126 -6.64 1.32 -16.27
CA MET A 126 -7.38 0.99 -17.50
C MET A 126 -6.62 -0.03 -18.33
N ARG A 127 -5.32 0.14 -18.56
CA ARG A 127 -4.51 -0.84 -19.29
C ARG A 127 -4.46 -2.21 -18.62
N ARG A 128 -4.45 -2.24 -17.28
CA ARG A 128 -4.50 -3.52 -16.52
C ARG A 128 -5.84 -4.23 -16.72
N ALA A 129 -6.94 -3.51 -16.61
CA ALA A 129 -8.28 -4.04 -16.82
C ALA A 129 -8.46 -4.55 -18.27
N GLU A 130 -8.00 -3.80 -19.27
CA GLU A 130 -7.98 -4.22 -20.69
C GLU A 130 -7.19 -5.52 -20.90
N ARG A 131 -6.01 -5.64 -20.30
CA ARG A 131 -5.20 -6.86 -20.39
C ARG A 131 -5.86 -8.05 -19.69
N ALA A 132 -6.47 -7.83 -18.53
CA ALA A 132 -7.20 -8.87 -17.81
C ALA A 132 -8.34 -9.43 -18.68
N TYR A 133 -9.11 -8.55 -19.31
CA TYR A 133 -10.17 -8.93 -20.22
C TYR A 133 -9.65 -9.62 -21.47
N ALA A 134 -8.59 -9.10 -22.11
CA ALA A 134 -7.98 -9.73 -23.28
C ALA A 134 -7.50 -11.17 -23.00
N ASN A 135 -6.93 -11.39 -21.81
CA ASN A 135 -6.40 -12.69 -21.39
C ASN A 135 -7.40 -13.55 -20.60
N ARG A 136 -8.68 -13.23 -20.64
CA ARG A 136 -9.73 -13.92 -19.84
C ARG A 136 -9.81 -15.42 -20.05
N ASN A 137 -9.43 -15.90 -21.23
CA ASN A 137 -9.43 -17.32 -21.57
C ASN A 137 -8.16 -18.06 -21.14
N ASP A 138 -7.10 -17.31 -20.75
CA ASP A 138 -5.81 -17.86 -20.35
C ASP A 138 -5.64 -17.88 -18.81
N ARG A 139 -6.71 -17.65 -18.07
CA ARG A 139 -6.71 -17.71 -16.59
C ARG A 139 -6.31 -19.09 -16.10
N ARG A 140 -5.42 -19.12 -15.10
CA ARG A 140 -4.94 -20.36 -14.49
C ARG A 140 -6.01 -20.93 -13.54
N ASN A 141 -6.05 -22.25 -13.39
CA ASN A 141 -6.99 -22.91 -12.47
C ASN A 141 -6.91 -22.37 -11.03
N GLY A 142 -5.72 -21.99 -10.55
CA GLY A 142 -5.53 -21.40 -9.22
C GLY A 142 -6.25 -20.06 -9.03
N GLU A 143 -6.41 -19.25 -10.08
CA GLU A 143 -7.13 -17.98 -10.02
C GLU A 143 -8.64 -18.23 -9.84
N PHE A 144 -9.20 -19.22 -10.53
CA PHE A 144 -10.59 -19.63 -10.31
C PHE A 144 -10.83 -20.15 -8.89
N VAL A 145 -9.92 -20.97 -8.37
CA VAL A 145 -10.00 -21.45 -6.98
C VAL A 145 -10.02 -20.29 -6.00
N GLN A 146 -9.14 -19.29 -6.18
CA GLN A 146 -9.11 -18.12 -5.32
C GLN A 146 -10.40 -17.29 -5.41
N THR A 147 -10.95 -17.12 -6.61
CA THR A 147 -12.25 -16.45 -6.83
C THR A 147 -13.37 -17.18 -6.08
N TYR A 148 -13.46 -18.51 -6.19
CA TYR A 148 -14.45 -19.29 -5.46
C TYR A 148 -14.28 -19.22 -3.95
N LEU A 149 -13.04 -19.24 -3.45
CA LEU A 149 -12.75 -19.10 -2.02
C LEU A 149 -13.16 -17.72 -1.50
N ASN A 150 -12.88 -16.65 -2.25
CA ASN A 150 -13.29 -15.31 -1.89
C ASN A 150 -14.81 -15.14 -1.90
N ASN A 151 -15.50 -15.69 -2.89
CA ASN A 151 -16.96 -15.69 -2.92
C ASN A 151 -17.55 -16.41 -1.70
N TYR A 152 -17.07 -17.63 -1.41
CA TYR A 152 -17.56 -18.42 -0.28
C TYR A 152 -17.27 -17.78 1.08
N SER A 153 -16.05 -17.26 1.28
CA SER A 153 -15.58 -16.77 2.59
C SER A 153 -15.91 -15.32 2.86
N LYS A 154 -16.09 -14.49 1.82
CA LYS A 154 -16.20 -13.03 1.92
C LYS A 154 -17.42 -12.46 1.20
N ASN A 155 -18.25 -13.32 0.62
CA ASN A 155 -19.41 -12.91 -0.16
C ASN A 155 -19.07 -11.95 -1.33
N THR A 156 -17.87 -12.11 -1.91
CA THR A 156 -17.40 -11.30 -3.04
C THR A 156 -18.12 -11.74 -4.31
N PRO A 157 -18.63 -10.84 -5.17
CA PRO A 157 -19.24 -11.20 -6.43
C PRO A 157 -18.31 -11.99 -7.36
N MET A 158 -18.88 -12.80 -8.22
CA MET A 158 -18.18 -13.50 -9.30
C MET A 158 -18.83 -13.18 -10.65
N PRO A 159 -18.68 -11.97 -11.15
CA PRO A 159 -19.19 -11.62 -12.45
C PRO A 159 -18.46 -12.41 -13.56
N ASP A 160 -19.11 -12.53 -14.72
CA ASP A 160 -18.38 -12.96 -15.90
C ASP A 160 -17.38 -11.89 -16.35
N ALA A 161 -16.42 -12.27 -17.18
CA ALA A 161 -15.30 -11.38 -17.56
C ALA A 161 -15.76 -10.12 -18.31
N GLU A 162 -16.87 -10.16 -19.04
CA GLU A 162 -17.43 -9.00 -19.71
C GLU A 162 -18.00 -8.00 -18.70
N THR A 163 -18.79 -8.51 -17.75
CA THR A 163 -19.38 -7.71 -16.66
C THR A 163 -18.30 -7.11 -15.76
N GLU A 164 -17.27 -7.89 -15.41
CA GLU A 164 -16.09 -7.44 -14.65
C GLU A 164 -15.40 -6.27 -15.37
N TRP A 165 -15.10 -6.44 -16.65
CA TRP A 165 -14.49 -5.40 -17.48
C TRP A 165 -15.33 -4.12 -17.57
N GLN A 166 -16.65 -4.26 -17.79
CA GLN A 166 -17.55 -3.10 -17.88
C GLN A 166 -17.63 -2.34 -16.56
N LEU A 167 -17.72 -3.07 -15.44
CA LEU A 167 -17.77 -2.48 -14.10
C LEU A 167 -16.45 -1.77 -13.76
N ASP A 168 -15.32 -2.43 -13.93
CA ASP A 168 -14.00 -1.85 -13.68
C ASP A 168 -13.79 -0.59 -14.51
N SER A 169 -14.06 -0.65 -15.81
CA SER A 169 -13.90 0.49 -16.71
C SER A 169 -14.80 1.68 -16.34
N MET A 170 -16.00 1.39 -15.86
CA MET A 170 -16.94 2.43 -15.39
C MET A 170 -16.41 3.05 -14.09
N LEU A 171 -16.03 2.24 -13.10
CA LEU A 171 -15.57 2.72 -11.80
C LEU A 171 -14.27 3.50 -11.91
N ILE A 172 -13.30 3.01 -12.71
CA ILE A 172 -12.03 3.70 -12.96
C ILE A 172 -12.29 5.10 -13.54
N LYS A 173 -13.23 5.26 -14.44
CA LYS A 173 -13.58 6.57 -15.04
C LYS A 173 -14.40 7.48 -14.14
N MET A 174 -15.17 6.91 -13.22
CA MET A 174 -16.08 7.66 -12.35
C MET A 174 -15.36 8.26 -11.12
N ILE A 175 -14.32 7.60 -10.63
CA ILE A 175 -13.55 8.05 -9.47
C ILE A 175 -12.70 9.27 -9.88
N ASN A 176 -12.56 10.23 -8.97
CA ASN A 176 -11.69 11.39 -9.11
C ASN A 176 -10.61 11.45 -8.02
N VAL A 177 -9.65 12.33 -8.17
CA VAL A 177 -8.52 12.46 -7.24
C VAL A 177 -8.97 12.87 -5.83
N GLU A 178 -10.02 13.67 -5.71
CA GLU A 178 -10.58 14.11 -4.42
C GLU A 178 -11.13 12.94 -3.62
N ALA A 179 -11.81 12.00 -4.28
CA ALA A 179 -12.31 10.78 -3.64
C ALA A 179 -11.16 9.91 -3.12
N VAL A 180 -10.09 9.74 -3.90
CA VAL A 180 -8.89 8.98 -3.49
C VAL A 180 -8.18 9.68 -2.33
N ASN A 181 -8.02 11.00 -2.37
CA ASN A 181 -7.40 11.78 -1.31
C ASN A 181 -8.23 11.75 -0.02
N GLY A 182 -9.55 11.86 -0.12
CA GLY A 182 -10.45 11.71 1.01
C GLY A 182 -10.37 10.33 1.65
N PHE A 183 -10.27 9.28 0.85
CA PHE A 183 -10.06 7.92 1.35
C PHE A 183 -8.67 7.77 2.01
N ALA A 184 -7.61 8.26 1.39
CA ALA A 184 -6.26 8.21 1.95
C ALA A 184 -6.19 8.83 3.35
N GLN A 185 -6.83 9.98 3.56
CA GLN A 185 -6.91 10.64 4.85
C GLN A 185 -7.68 9.81 5.92
N GLN A 186 -8.62 8.98 5.49
CA GLN A 186 -9.37 8.10 6.38
C GLN A 186 -8.60 6.84 6.79
N VAL A 187 -7.73 6.33 5.93
CA VAL A 187 -7.02 5.06 6.14
C VAL A 187 -5.56 5.25 6.55
N ILE A 188 -5.02 6.45 6.43
CA ILE A 188 -3.67 6.83 6.89
C ILE A 188 -3.82 7.79 8.06
N TYR A 189 -3.68 7.29 9.27
CA TYR A 189 -3.82 8.09 10.48
C TYR A 189 -2.81 7.68 11.57
N PRO A 190 -2.51 8.56 12.55
CA PRO A 190 -1.43 8.35 13.53
C PRO A 190 -1.77 7.34 14.63
N ARG A 191 -2.96 6.76 14.63
CA ARG A 191 -3.41 5.77 15.62
C ARG A 191 -3.42 4.37 15.03
N ASN A 192 -3.51 3.34 15.89
CA ASN A 192 -3.58 1.92 15.52
C ASN A 192 -2.42 1.46 14.61
N GLN A 193 -1.23 2.02 14.83
CA GLN A 193 -0.03 1.67 14.07
C GLN A 193 0.68 0.50 14.71
N VAL A 194 1.20 -0.40 13.88
CA VAL A 194 2.11 -1.48 14.26
C VAL A 194 3.35 -1.38 13.39
N ILE A 195 4.51 -1.39 14.01
CA ILE A 195 5.81 -1.39 13.33
C ILE A 195 6.45 -2.76 13.57
N VAL A 196 6.83 -3.43 12.49
CA VAL A 196 7.50 -4.73 12.55
C VAL A 196 8.85 -4.60 11.85
N VAL A 197 9.89 -4.93 12.58
CA VAL A 197 11.26 -5.00 12.08
C VAL A 197 11.67 -6.47 12.00
N THR A 198 12.24 -6.86 10.87
CA THR A 198 12.91 -8.15 10.70
C THR A 198 14.29 -7.91 10.13
N ALA A 199 15.33 -8.42 10.79
CA ALA A 199 16.70 -8.15 10.41
C ALA A 199 17.63 -9.32 10.75
N PRO A 200 18.77 -9.47 10.05
CA PRO A 200 19.77 -10.44 10.41
C PRO A 200 20.45 -10.06 11.73
N GLU A 201 20.79 -11.06 12.52
CA GLU A 201 21.66 -10.92 13.69
C GLU A 201 23.11 -11.16 13.24
N LYS A 202 23.85 -10.05 12.99
CA LYS A 202 25.22 -10.09 12.52
C LYS A 202 26.10 -9.16 13.36
N GLU A 203 27.33 -9.57 13.62
CA GLU A 203 28.31 -8.75 14.31
C GLU A 203 28.58 -7.43 13.56
N GLY A 204 28.56 -6.32 14.29
CA GLY A 204 28.79 -4.98 13.74
C GLY A 204 27.55 -4.33 13.10
N ILE A 205 26.41 -4.99 13.02
CA ILE A 205 25.15 -4.40 12.57
C ILE A 205 24.34 -3.95 13.79
N VAL A 206 23.97 -2.66 13.80
CA VAL A 206 23.09 -2.10 14.82
C VAL A 206 21.70 -1.92 14.23
N ASN A 207 20.73 -2.62 14.80
CA ASN A 207 19.32 -2.44 14.44
C ASN A 207 18.68 -1.39 15.36
N PRO A 208 17.69 -0.60 14.86
CA PRO A 208 17.05 0.43 15.68
C PRO A 208 16.26 -0.20 16.83
N THR A 209 16.29 0.48 17.97
CA THR A 209 15.43 0.15 19.13
C THR A 209 14.00 0.65 18.92
N ALA A 210 13.08 0.19 19.76
CA ALA A 210 11.69 0.66 19.74
C ALA A 210 11.61 2.16 20.05
N GLU A 211 12.43 2.66 20.96
CA GLU A 211 12.51 4.07 21.35
C GLU A 211 13.00 4.94 20.18
N GLU A 212 14.01 4.49 19.44
CA GLU A 212 14.52 5.18 18.26
C GLU A 212 13.46 5.25 17.15
N LEU A 213 12.74 4.17 16.89
CA LEU A 213 11.64 4.16 15.92
C LEU A 213 10.50 5.10 16.33
N LEU A 214 10.17 5.18 17.62
CA LEU A 214 9.20 6.15 18.14
C LEU A 214 9.69 7.58 17.97
N ALA A 215 10.96 7.86 18.25
CA ALA A 215 11.56 9.19 18.09
C ALA A 215 11.54 9.63 16.62
N ILE A 216 11.86 8.74 15.67
CA ILE A 216 11.74 9.00 14.23
C ILE A 216 10.30 9.35 13.85
N ARG A 217 9.36 8.55 14.32
CA ARG A 217 7.93 8.79 14.08
C ARG A 217 7.49 10.17 14.56
N GLU A 218 7.84 10.55 15.77
CA GLU A 218 7.49 11.86 16.35
C GLU A 218 8.18 13.01 15.62
N LYS A 219 9.46 12.85 15.28
CA LYS A 219 10.23 13.80 14.47
C LYS A 219 9.52 14.09 13.14
N VAL A 220 9.17 13.05 12.39
CA VAL A 220 8.52 13.21 11.08
C VAL A 220 7.11 13.77 11.24
N ALA A 221 6.34 13.31 12.24
CA ALA A 221 4.99 13.79 12.48
C ALA A 221 4.93 15.28 12.83
N SER A 222 5.97 15.84 13.46
CA SER A 222 6.09 17.26 13.83
C SER A 222 6.84 18.10 12.81
N ALA A 223 7.55 17.49 11.86
CA ALA A 223 8.35 18.22 10.87
C ALA A 223 7.47 18.97 9.86
N GLU A 224 7.99 20.08 9.34
CA GLU A 224 7.49 20.66 8.11
C GLU A 224 7.93 19.79 6.93
N ILE A 225 6.97 19.21 6.23
CA ILE A 225 7.19 18.35 5.08
C ILE A 225 6.63 19.06 3.86
N GLU A 226 7.41 19.15 2.80
CA GLU A 226 6.93 19.68 1.51
C GLU A 226 6.01 18.66 0.83
N ALA A 227 4.98 19.17 0.15
CA ALA A 227 4.13 18.36 -0.72
C ALA A 227 4.98 17.73 -1.85
N TYR A 228 4.50 16.60 -2.35
CA TYR A 228 5.10 15.98 -3.53
C TYR A 228 5.05 16.95 -4.72
N LYS A 229 6.19 17.12 -5.39
CA LYS A 229 6.29 17.92 -6.61
C LYS A 229 6.31 16.99 -7.81
N ASP A 230 5.24 17.01 -8.57
CA ASP A 230 5.15 16.25 -9.81
C ASP A 230 6.03 16.92 -10.89
N ASN A 231 7.22 16.36 -11.09
CA ASN A 231 8.17 16.87 -12.08
C ASN A 231 8.05 16.14 -13.44
N THR A 232 7.08 15.27 -13.58
CA THR A 232 6.86 14.53 -14.81
C THR A 232 6.15 15.45 -15.81
N CYS A 233 6.90 15.98 -16.79
CA CYS A 233 6.28 16.62 -17.94
C CYS A 233 5.40 15.60 -18.66
N LEU A 234 4.11 15.97 -18.82
CA LEU A 234 3.18 15.26 -19.68
C LEU A 234 3.62 15.33 -21.15
#